data_5dbb21afd35d6ef69dc41b833b677558
#
_entry.id   5dbb21afd35d6ef69dc41b833b677558
#
_cell.length_a   1.000
_cell.length_b   1.000
_cell.length_c   1.000
_cell.angle_alpha   90.00
_cell.angle_beta   90.00
_cell.angle_gamma   90.00
#
_symmetry.space_group_name_H-M   'P 1'
#
loop_
_entity.id
_entity.type
_entity.pdbx_description
1 polymer ?
#
loop_
_entity_poly.entity_id
_entity_poly.type
_entity_poly.pdbx_seq_one_letter_code
_entity_poly.pdbx_strand_id
1 'polypeptide(L)'
;MRALIHLAALIAIGAGMGREACHEARAQGDADFYRNRPMRFMITFEPGGSYDLYARLAATHLSKHIPGQPAITVQYHPGAGGLVGILHFAEKAAQDGSEIAILPRDVAINQRLRPETAKYDARRFNWIGTLSTYPGVMFIASRTGVKSAEDLRRIETVAGSWGPTSETFITPTLLNALAGTKFRIVSGYRGGPDVDLAVERGEVDGRMASWTLIKTQRAQWLRDRFVVIPFQAGITSHPDLKDVPLVGSLARTEEGRRIFEFQNSDAGIGWSVVAPPNVPAQRTAVLRRAFDAMAADPEFRAEADKRGLDITPAKGEELERIVNRTIDTPAEALVTLKRILGIQ
;
A
#
# COMPACT_ATOMS: atom_id res chain seq x y z
N MET A 1 63.11 0.11 -2.18
CA MET A 1 61.87 0.77 -1.71
C MET A 1 61.11 1.58 -2.73
N ARG A 2 61.74 2.29 -3.68
CA ARG A 2 61.05 3.10 -4.70
C ARG A 2 60.27 2.29 -5.73
N ALA A 3 60.71 1.10 -6.14
CA ALA A 3 60.05 0.26 -7.15
C ALA A 3 58.73 -0.38 -6.67
N LEU A 4 58.55 -0.66 -5.36
CA LEU A 4 57.34 -1.21 -4.74
C LEU A 4 56.21 -0.21 -4.65
N ILE A 5 56.53 1.09 -4.52
CA ILE A 5 55.52 2.17 -4.43
C ILE A 5 54.85 2.43 -5.79
N HIS A 6 55.61 2.29 -6.90
CA HIS A 6 55.04 2.48 -8.23
C HIS A 6 54.14 1.32 -8.71
N LEU A 7 54.38 0.12 -8.25
CA LEU A 7 53.55 -1.05 -8.57
C LEU A 7 52.19 -1.00 -7.85
N ALA A 8 52.17 -0.53 -6.59
CA ALA A 8 50.92 -0.35 -5.83
C ALA A 8 50.02 0.77 -6.39
N ALA A 9 50.62 1.85 -6.90
CA ALA A 9 49.87 2.94 -7.55
C ALA A 9 49.24 2.54 -8.88
N LEU A 10 49.90 1.73 -9.68
CA LEU A 10 49.38 1.20 -10.96
C LEU A 10 48.21 0.20 -10.75
N ILE A 11 48.23 -0.62 -9.70
CA ILE A 11 47.16 -1.55 -9.38
C ILE A 11 45.92 -0.79 -8.86
N ALA A 12 46.07 0.29 -8.10
CA ALA A 12 44.96 1.10 -7.60
C ALA A 12 44.25 1.87 -8.75
N ILE A 13 44.99 2.36 -9.72
CA ILE A 13 44.42 3.06 -10.90
C ILE A 13 43.68 2.08 -11.81
N GLY A 14 44.22 0.87 -12.03
CA GLY A 14 43.55 -0.17 -12.82
C GLY A 14 42.25 -0.68 -12.20
N ALA A 15 42.16 -0.76 -10.87
CA ALA A 15 40.96 -1.20 -10.16
C ALA A 15 39.82 -0.12 -10.15
N GLY A 16 40.17 1.17 -10.21
CA GLY A 16 39.22 2.26 -10.37
C GLY A 16 38.59 2.31 -11.77
N MET A 17 39.42 2.26 -12.81
CA MET A 17 38.96 2.27 -14.21
C MET A 17 38.09 1.06 -14.57
N GLY A 18 38.36 -0.13 -14.00
CA GLY A 18 37.54 -1.33 -14.23
C GLY A 18 36.16 -1.25 -13.62
N ARG A 19 36.00 -0.53 -12.49
CA ARG A 19 34.70 -0.32 -11.85
C ARG A 19 33.84 0.68 -12.59
N GLU A 20 34.41 1.78 -13.08
CA GLU A 20 33.68 2.78 -13.87
C GLU A 20 33.24 2.22 -15.23
N ALA A 21 34.12 1.55 -15.95
CA ALA A 21 33.78 0.89 -17.22
C ALA A 21 32.69 -0.20 -17.06
N CYS A 22 32.70 -0.93 -15.95
CA CYS A 22 31.66 -1.93 -15.67
C CYS A 22 30.32 -1.27 -15.29
N HIS A 23 30.33 -0.11 -14.66
CA HIS A 23 29.13 0.68 -14.37
C HIS A 23 28.52 1.29 -15.62
N GLU A 24 29.33 1.86 -16.49
CA GLU A 24 28.88 2.42 -17.77
C GLU A 24 28.31 1.35 -18.71
N ALA A 25 28.95 0.20 -18.85
CA ALA A 25 28.46 -0.92 -19.66
C ALA A 25 27.12 -1.48 -19.12
N ARG A 26 26.96 -1.52 -17.81
CA ARG A 26 25.70 -1.94 -17.18
C ARG A 26 24.57 -0.92 -17.38
N ALA A 27 24.86 0.36 -17.20
CA ALA A 27 23.90 1.44 -17.45
C ALA A 27 23.47 1.46 -18.92
N GLN A 28 24.37 1.21 -19.87
CA GLN A 28 24.07 1.09 -21.29
C GLN A 28 23.13 -0.11 -21.58
N GLY A 29 23.39 -1.28 -21.00
CA GLY A 29 22.55 -2.47 -21.18
C GLY A 29 21.14 -2.31 -20.60
N ASP A 30 20.99 -1.61 -19.48
CA ASP A 30 19.68 -1.31 -18.89
C ASP A 30 18.92 -0.26 -19.73
N ALA A 31 19.61 0.79 -20.23
CA ALA A 31 19.02 1.78 -21.12
C ALA A 31 18.56 1.15 -22.45
N ASP A 32 19.34 0.23 -23.00
CA ASP A 32 18.97 -0.49 -24.21
C ASP A 32 17.77 -1.42 -23.99
N PHE A 33 17.67 -2.04 -22.80
CA PHE A 33 16.51 -2.86 -22.46
C PHE A 33 15.22 -2.07 -22.43
N TYR A 34 15.20 -0.90 -21.77
CA TYR A 34 13.99 -0.08 -21.62
C TYR A 34 13.71 0.82 -22.84
N ARG A 35 14.72 1.10 -23.66
CA ARG A 35 14.56 1.93 -24.87
C ARG A 35 13.55 1.27 -25.81
N ASN A 36 12.52 2.02 -26.19
CA ASN A 36 11.44 1.55 -27.07
C ASN A 36 10.64 0.34 -26.53
N ARG A 37 10.77 0.01 -25.24
CA ARG A 37 9.99 -1.04 -24.59
C ARG A 37 9.04 -0.39 -23.57
N PRO A 38 7.73 -0.32 -23.87
CA PRO A 38 6.77 0.22 -22.92
C PRO A 38 6.70 -0.67 -21.67
N MET A 39 6.48 -0.03 -20.51
CA MET A 39 6.23 -0.72 -19.24
C MET A 39 4.73 -0.71 -18.93
N ARG A 40 4.29 -1.73 -18.20
CA ARG A 40 2.94 -1.79 -17.63
C ARG A 40 2.99 -1.52 -16.13
N PHE A 41 2.07 -0.68 -15.67
CA PHE A 41 1.84 -0.44 -14.25
C PHE A 41 0.45 -0.91 -13.87
N MET A 42 0.38 -2.07 -13.22
CA MET A 42 -0.87 -2.70 -12.86
C MET A 42 -1.42 -2.14 -11.56
N ILE A 43 -2.73 -1.90 -11.53
CA ILE A 43 -3.52 -1.53 -10.34
C ILE A 43 -4.55 -2.62 -10.08
N THR A 44 -4.61 -3.11 -8.84
CA THR A 44 -5.50 -4.23 -8.46
C THR A 44 -6.91 -3.78 -8.04
N PHE A 45 -7.22 -2.51 -8.18
CA PHE A 45 -8.51 -1.91 -7.84
C PHE A 45 -9.09 -1.13 -9.02
N GLU A 46 -10.39 -0.78 -8.92
CA GLU A 46 -11.07 0.08 -9.90
C GLU A 46 -10.47 1.50 -9.92
N PRO A 47 -10.59 2.22 -11.05
CA PRO A 47 -10.18 3.61 -11.16
C PRO A 47 -10.86 4.52 -10.12
N GLY A 48 -10.19 5.63 -9.77
CA GLY A 48 -10.74 6.70 -8.93
C GLY A 48 -10.50 6.54 -7.43
N GLY A 49 -9.89 5.43 -6.97
CA GLY A 49 -9.47 5.26 -5.59
C GLY A 49 -8.07 5.79 -5.32
N SER A 50 -7.63 5.74 -4.04
CA SER A 50 -6.28 6.19 -3.66
C SER A 50 -5.16 5.43 -4.37
N TYR A 51 -5.32 4.13 -4.61
CA TYR A 51 -4.35 3.34 -5.37
C TYR A 51 -4.18 3.88 -6.81
N ASP A 52 -5.27 4.27 -7.45
CA ASP A 52 -5.23 4.88 -8.79
C ASP A 52 -4.51 6.24 -8.78
N LEU A 53 -4.79 7.09 -7.78
CA LEU A 53 -4.15 8.40 -7.64
C LEU A 53 -2.63 8.28 -7.53
N TYR A 54 -2.16 7.45 -6.61
CA TYR A 54 -0.73 7.26 -6.39
C TYR A 54 -0.04 6.57 -7.56
N ALA A 55 -0.66 5.53 -8.15
CA ALA A 55 -0.08 4.84 -9.31
C ALA A 55 0.03 5.73 -10.54
N ARG A 56 -0.98 6.56 -10.84
CA ARG A 56 -0.93 7.50 -11.96
C ARG A 56 0.11 8.59 -11.76
N LEU A 57 0.23 9.10 -10.52
CA LEU A 57 1.28 10.06 -10.20
C LEU A 57 2.67 9.43 -10.41
N ALA A 58 2.89 8.22 -9.87
CA ALA A 58 4.14 7.51 -10.05
C ALA A 58 4.41 7.17 -11.53
N ALA A 59 3.41 6.71 -12.28
CA ALA A 59 3.58 6.38 -13.71
C ALA A 59 4.03 7.59 -14.55
N THR A 60 3.55 8.78 -14.20
CA THR A 60 3.91 10.03 -14.90
C THR A 60 5.38 10.39 -14.67
N HIS A 61 5.89 10.20 -13.46
CA HIS A 61 7.23 10.68 -13.07
C HIS A 61 8.31 9.60 -13.12
N LEU A 62 7.97 8.33 -12.80
CA LEU A 62 8.94 7.25 -12.69
C LEU A 62 9.73 7.02 -13.99
N SER A 63 9.07 7.16 -15.14
CA SER A 63 9.67 7.00 -16.47
C SER A 63 10.92 7.86 -16.66
N LYS A 64 10.92 9.10 -16.17
CA LYS A 64 12.03 10.06 -16.30
C LYS A 64 13.32 9.55 -15.64
N HIS A 65 13.19 8.70 -14.63
CA HIS A 65 14.28 8.19 -13.80
C HIS A 65 14.73 6.78 -14.18
N ILE A 66 13.98 6.10 -15.06
CA ILE A 66 14.39 4.79 -15.60
C ILE A 66 15.30 5.02 -16.82
N PRO A 67 16.50 4.38 -16.90
CA PRO A 67 17.34 4.44 -18.08
C PRO A 67 16.55 4.07 -19.34
N GLY A 68 16.66 4.86 -20.41
CA GLY A 68 15.88 4.65 -21.64
C GLY A 68 14.48 5.26 -21.62
N GLN A 69 14.01 5.79 -20.51
CA GLN A 69 12.76 6.54 -20.33
C GLN A 69 11.54 5.87 -20.98
N PRO A 70 11.20 4.62 -20.59
CA PRO A 70 10.11 3.87 -21.19
C PRO A 70 8.76 4.53 -20.94
N ALA A 71 7.86 4.50 -21.91
CA ALA A 71 6.47 4.85 -21.67
C ALA A 71 5.84 3.89 -20.66
N ILE A 72 5.14 4.41 -19.64
CA ILE A 72 4.46 3.61 -18.61
C ILE A 72 2.96 3.69 -18.83
N THR A 73 2.33 2.54 -19.10
CA THR A 73 0.88 2.42 -19.30
C THR A 73 0.21 1.81 -18.07
N VAL A 74 -0.81 2.47 -17.53
CA VAL A 74 -1.59 1.97 -16.40
C VAL A 74 -2.63 0.97 -16.88
N GLN A 75 -2.75 -0.16 -16.19
CA GLN A 75 -3.73 -1.23 -16.43
C GLN A 75 -4.45 -1.62 -15.12
N TYR A 76 -5.73 -1.98 -15.22
CA TYR A 76 -6.54 -2.33 -14.05
C TYR A 76 -6.91 -3.81 -14.06
N HIS A 77 -6.70 -4.48 -12.92
CA HIS A 77 -7.06 -5.88 -12.68
C HIS A 77 -7.83 -5.99 -11.35
N PRO A 78 -9.04 -5.42 -11.24
CA PRO A 78 -9.82 -5.44 -10.01
C PRO A 78 -10.47 -6.81 -9.77
N GLY A 79 -10.96 -7.00 -8.55
CA GLY A 79 -11.78 -8.16 -8.16
C GLY A 79 -11.33 -8.80 -6.85
N ALA A 80 -12.30 -9.27 -6.08
CA ALA A 80 -12.12 -9.95 -4.80
C ALA A 80 -11.16 -9.21 -3.84
N GLY A 81 -11.34 -7.88 -3.66
CA GLY A 81 -10.47 -7.08 -2.78
C GLY A 81 -9.03 -6.95 -3.30
N GLY A 82 -8.80 -7.12 -4.60
CA GLY A 82 -7.47 -7.08 -5.24
C GLY A 82 -6.85 -8.46 -5.44
N LEU A 83 -7.42 -9.53 -4.87
CA LEU A 83 -6.87 -10.89 -4.97
C LEU A 83 -6.69 -11.36 -6.41
N VAL A 84 -7.66 -11.06 -7.30
CA VAL A 84 -7.58 -11.41 -8.73
C VAL A 84 -6.33 -10.81 -9.36
N GLY A 85 -6.09 -9.53 -9.13
CA GLY A 85 -4.91 -8.84 -9.64
C GLY A 85 -3.60 -9.37 -9.03
N ILE A 86 -3.56 -9.66 -7.72
CA ILE A 86 -2.38 -10.24 -7.07
C ILE A 86 -2.01 -11.59 -7.68
N LEU A 87 -2.99 -12.49 -7.87
CA LEU A 87 -2.76 -13.81 -8.46
C LEU A 87 -2.27 -13.67 -9.92
N HIS A 88 -2.89 -12.79 -10.70
CA HIS A 88 -2.42 -12.48 -12.06
C HIS A 88 -0.96 -11.98 -12.05
N PHE A 89 -0.65 -11.06 -11.16
CA PHE A 89 0.69 -10.48 -11.05
C PHE A 89 1.75 -11.50 -10.62
N ALA A 90 1.40 -12.38 -9.69
CA ALA A 90 2.31 -13.43 -9.24
C ALA A 90 2.64 -14.48 -10.31
N GLU A 91 1.67 -14.79 -11.18
CA GLU A 91 1.76 -15.93 -12.12
C GLU A 91 1.99 -15.52 -13.57
N LYS A 92 1.43 -14.39 -14.02
CA LYS A 92 1.33 -14.01 -15.44
C LYS A 92 2.08 -12.74 -15.81
N ALA A 93 2.43 -11.89 -14.84
CA ALA A 93 3.17 -10.67 -15.12
C ALA A 93 4.56 -10.96 -15.70
N ALA A 94 5.04 -10.07 -16.57
CA ALA A 94 6.35 -10.21 -17.20
C ALA A 94 7.47 -10.10 -16.14
N GLN A 95 8.28 -11.16 -16.03
CA GLN A 95 9.33 -11.28 -15.02
C GLN A 95 10.68 -10.69 -15.49
N ASP A 96 10.65 -9.79 -16.47
CA ASP A 96 11.83 -9.18 -17.07
C ASP A 96 12.08 -7.74 -16.61
N GLY A 97 11.24 -7.20 -15.74
CA GLY A 97 11.33 -5.82 -15.25
C GLY A 97 10.52 -4.80 -16.06
N SER A 98 9.79 -5.22 -17.10
CA SER A 98 8.90 -4.36 -17.90
C SER A 98 7.51 -4.21 -17.30
N GLU A 99 7.22 -4.88 -16.18
CA GLU A 99 5.94 -4.80 -15.49
C GLU A 99 6.14 -4.53 -14.00
N ILE A 100 5.38 -3.58 -13.47
CA ILE A 100 5.30 -3.24 -12.05
C ILE A 100 3.84 -3.14 -11.63
N ALA A 101 3.59 -3.20 -10.34
CA ALA A 101 2.24 -3.06 -9.81
C ALA A 101 2.20 -2.21 -8.54
N ILE A 102 1.01 -1.70 -8.22
CA ILE A 102 0.65 -1.28 -6.88
C ILE A 102 -0.34 -2.31 -6.33
N LEU A 103 0.10 -3.06 -5.31
CA LEU A 103 -0.68 -4.14 -4.72
C LEU A 103 -1.42 -3.66 -3.46
N PRO A 104 -2.48 -4.37 -3.03
CA PRO A 104 -3.11 -4.13 -1.74
C PRO A 104 -2.06 -4.24 -0.61
N ARG A 105 -2.05 -3.28 0.30
CA ARG A 105 -1.09 -3.26 1.42
C ARG A 105 -1.19 -4.49 2.32
N ASP A 106 -2.37 -5.07 2.43
CA ASP A 106 -2.68 -6.23 3.26
C ASP A 106 -2.33 -7.59 2.60
N VAL A 107 -1.58 -7.57 1.48
CA VAL A 107 -1.18 -8.77 0.73
C VAL A 107 -0.48 -9.81 1.62
N ALA A 108 0.43 -9.41 2.51
CA ALA A 108 1.11 -10.32 3.44
C ALA A 108 0.18 -10.83 4.55
N ILE A 109 -0.71 -9.97 5.06
CA ILE A 109 -1.73 -10.34 6.06
C ILE A 109 -2.69 -11.37 5.47
N ASN A 110 -3.20 -11.14 4.27
CA ASN A 110 -4.12 -12.06 3.59
C ASN A 110 -3.44 -13.41 3.30
N GLN A 111 -2.19 -13.43 2.88
CA GLN A 111 -1.42 -14.68 2.73
C GLN A 111 -1.32 -15.43 4.05
N ARG A 112 -1.08 -14.74 5.15
CA ARG A 112 -0.91 -15.35 6.47
C ARG A 112 -2.23 -15.86 7.06
N LEU A 113 -3.33 -15.15 6.82
CA LEU A 113 -4.64 -15.51 7.34
C LEU A 113 -5.39 -16.53 6.49
N ARG A 114 -5.21 -16.52 5.16
CA ARG A 114 -5.98 -17.30 4.18
C ARG A 114 -5.08 -17.98 3.14
N PRO A 115 -4.15 -18.84 3.58
CA PRO A 115 -3.19 -19.47 2.65
C PRO A 115 -3.87 -20.36 1.59
N GLU A 116 -5.09 -20.83 1.85
CA GLU A 116 -5.88 -21.64 0.94
C GLU A 116 -6.38 -20.85 -0.29
N THR A 117 -6.57 -19.53 -0.17
CA THR A 117 -6.99 -18.64 -1.27
C THR A 117 -5.85 -17.77 -1.79
N ALA A 118 -4.93 -17.37 -0.93
CA ALA A 118 -3.75 -16.56 -1.26
C ALA A 118 -2.65 -17.44 -1.89
N LYS A 119 -2.89 -17.94 -3.11
CA LYS A 119 -1.96 -18.81 -3.86
C LYS A 119 -0.76 -18.04 -4.44
N TYR A 120 -0.17 -17.16 -3.66
CA TYR A 120 1.03 -16.39 -3.96
C TYR A 120 1.95 -16.37 -2.73
N ASP A 121 3.20 -15.95 -2.92
CA ASP A 121 4.12 -15.68 -1.82
C ASP A 121 4.62 -14.23 -1.95
N ALA A 122 4.16 -13.36 -1.04
CA ALA A 122 4.50 -11.94 -1.03
C ALA A 122 6.00 -11.69 -0.76
N ARG A 123 6.74 -12.67 -0.21
CA ARG A 123 8.20 -12.61 -0.05
C ARG A 123 8.94 -12.68 -1.39
N ARG A 124 8.30 -13.29 -2.41
CA ARG A 124 8.88 -13.43 -3.74
C ARG A 124 8.70 -12.21 -4.62
N PHE A 125 7.84 -11.27 -4.24
CA PHE A 125 7.72 -10.00 -4.94
C PHE A 125 8.96 -9.15 -4.70
N ASN A 126 9.39 -8.45 -5.74
CA ASN A 126 10.49 -7.50 -5.63
C ASN A 126 9.92 -6.15 -5.17
N TRP A 127 9.99 -5.86 -3.90
CA TRP A 127 9.53 -4.61 -3.31
C TRP A 127 10.45 -3.47 -3.75
N ILE A 128 9.90 -2.49 -4.46
CA ILE A 128 10.66 -1.37 -5.03
C ILE A 128 10.70 -0.21 -4.03
N GLY A 129 9.56 0.18 -3.49
CA GLY A 129 9.44 1.21 -2.47
C GLY A 129 7.98 1.58 -2.24
N THR A 130 7.67 2.29 -1.17
CA THR A 130 6.34 2.88 -0.96
C THR A 130 6.37 4.38 -1.20
N LEU A 131 5.32 4.90 -1.83
CA LEU A 131 5.14 6.34 -2.04
C LEU A 131 4.73 7.05 -0.74
N SER A 132 3.93 6.38 0.08
CA SER A 132 3.51 6.88 1.39
C SER A 132 2.96 5.74 2.25
N THR A 133 2.99 5.93 3.57
CA THR A 133 2.26 5.09 4.51
C THR A 133 0.75 5.27 4.34
N TYR A 134 -0.03 4.29 4.80
CA TYR A 134 -1.49 4.32 4.69
C TYR A 134 -2.14 4.86 5.98
N PRO A 135 -2.61 6.10 5.99
CA PRO A 135 -3.40 6.63 7.10
C PRO A 135 -4.87 6.24 6.92
N GLY A 136 -5.27 5.07 7.45
CA GLY A 136 -6.65 4.62 7.40
C GLY A 136 -7.56 5.42 8.33
N VAL A 137 -8.81 5.67 7.92
CA VAL A 137 -9.85 6.28 8.76
C VAL A 137 -11.18 5.58 8.54
N MET A 138 -12.02 5.55 9.57
CA MET A 138 -13.45 5.33 9.40
C MET A 138 -14.10 6.70 9.18
N PHE A 139 -14.85 6.86 8.12
CA PHE A 139 -15.79 7.98 8.01
C PHE A 139 -17.23 7.50 8.15
N ILE A 140 -18.06 8.30 8.80
CA ILE A 140 -19.47 8.00 9.06
C ILE A 140 -20.30 9.25 8.80
N ALA A 141 -21.40 9.10 8.07
CA ALA A 141 -22.32 10.18 7.78
C ALA A 141 -22.89 10.79 9.08
N SER A 142 -22.84 12.10 9.21
CA SER A 142 -23.26 12.83 10.43
C SER A 142 -24.74 12.65 10.77
N ARG A 143 -25.58 12.28 9.78
CA ARG A 143 -27.00 11.96 9.99
C ARG A 143 -27.25 10.81 10.97
N THR A 144 -26.25 9.95 11.21
CA THR A 144 -26.34 8.84 12.18
C THR A 144 -26.37 9.30 13.63
N GLY A 145 -25.92 10.51 13.92
CA GLY A 145 -25.73 11.03 15.26
C GLY A 145 -24.43 10.58 15.94
N VAL A 146 -23.58 9.78 15.28
CA VAL A 146 -22.23 9.43 15.76
C VAL A 146 -21.38 10.68 15.76
N LYS A 147 -20.68 10.95 16.88
CA LYS A 147 -19.76 12.08 17.06
C LYS A 147 -18.36 11.62 17.48
N SER A 148 -18.25 10.43 18.06
CA SER A 148 -17.01 9.89 18.61
C SER A 148 -16.95 8.36 18.42
N ALA A 149 -15.78 7.77 18.68
CA ALA A 149 -15.63 6.31 18.70
C ALA A 149 -16.50 5.63 19.80
N GLU A 150 -16.77 6.31 20.91
CA GLU A 150 -17.61 5.77 22.00
C GLU A 150 -19.09 5.61 21.56
N ASP A 151 -19.58 6.49 20.70
CA ASP A 151 -20.95 6.40 20.20
C ASP A 151 -21.20 5.13 19.37
N LEU A 152 -20.15 4.58 18.72
CA LEU A 152 -20.22 3.33 17.95
C LEU A 152 -20.60 2.11 18.79
N ARG A 153 -20.45 2.18 20.11
CA ARG A 153 -20.89 1.13 21.04
C ARG A 153 -22.39 1.16 21.32
N ARG A 154 -23.04 2.28 21.05
CA ARG A 154 -24.46 2.52 21.34
C ARG A 154 -25.30 2.62 20.08
N ILE A 155 -24.78 3.31 19.07
CA ILE A 155 -25.47 3.58 17.81
C ILE A 155 -25.10 2.49 16.79
N GLU A 156 -26.11 1.78 16.29
CA GLU A 156 -25.93 0.88 15.16
C GLU A 156 -25.54 1.69 13.92
N THR A 157 -24.50 1.25 13.25
CA THR A 157 -23.91 1.97 12.09
C THR A 157 -23.70 0.98 10.96
N VAL A 158 -24.22 1.32 9.77
CA VAL A 158 -24.12 0.45 8.59
C VAL A 158 -22.84 0.75 7.83
N ALA A 159 -21.90 -0.19 7.86
CA ALA A 159 -20.64 -0.08 7.12
C ALA A 159 -20.72 -0.76 5.74
N GLY A 160 -20.39 -0.03 4.68
CA GLY A 160 -20.27 -0.58 3.32
C GLY A 160 -18.92 -1.25 3.10
N SER A 161 -18.93 -2.41 2.41
CA SER A 161 -17.73 -3.22 2.17
C SER A 161 -17.75 -3.86 0.79
N TRP A 162 -16.55 -4.11 0.23
CA TRP A 162 -16.39 -4.87 -1.02
C TRP A 162 -15.97 -6.32 -0.84
N GLY A 163 -15.90 -6.80 0.41
CA GLY A 163 -15.70 -8.23 0.63
C GLY A 163 -14.92 -8.58 1.90
N PRO A 164 -14.92 -9.87 2.27
CA PRO A 164 -14.43 -10.36 3.56
C PRO A 164 -12.91 -10.27 3.75
N THR A 165 -12.15 -10.04 2.68
CA THR A 165 -10.70 -9.84 2.72
C THR A 165 -10.30 -8.38 2.82
N SER A 166 -11.25 -7.46 2.69
CA SER A 166 -10.99 -6.03 2.69
C SER A 166 -10.96 -5.42 4.08
N GLU A 167 -10.19 -4.34 4.24
CA GLU A 167 -10.19 -3.53 5.46
C GLU A 167 -11.59 -3.05 5.84
N THR A 168 -12.44 -2.73 4.85
CA THR A 168 -13.81 -2.27 5.07
C THR A 168 -14.73 -3.31 5.70
N PHE A 169 -14.36 -4.60 5.64
CA PHE A 169 -15.02 -5.70 6.33
C PHE A 169 -14.30 -6.05 7.64
N ILE A 170 -12.99 -6.21 7.57
CA ILE A 170 -12.19 -6.72 8.68
C ILE A 170 -12.23 -5.76 9.88
N THR A 171 -11.97 -4.47 9.67
CA THR A 171 -11.87 -3.50 10.78
C THR A 171 -13.19 -3.36 11.55
N PRO A 172 -14.37 -3.17 10.92
CA PRO A 172 -15.65 -3.15 11.65
C PRO A 172 -15.95 -4.48 12.36
N THR A 173 -15.61 -5.63 11.75
CA THR A 173 -15.80 -6.95 12.37
C THR A 173 -14.98 -7.08 13.67
N LEU A 174 -13.70 -6.69 13.60
CA LEU A 174 -12.82 -6.69 14.77
C LEU A 174 -13.29 -5.72 15.85
N LEU A 175 -13.77 -4.53 15.48
CA LEU A 175 -14.31 -3.55 16.41
C LEU A 175 -15.55 -4.08 17.13
N ASN A 176 -16.45 -4.75 16.44
CA ASN A 176 -17.59 -5.39 17.08
C ASN A 176 -17.16 -6.40 18.15
N ALA A 177 -16.20 -7.27 17.83
CA ALA A 177 -15.73 -8.32 18.73
C ALA A 177 -14.86 -7.78 19.87
N LEU A 178 -13.94 -6.86 19.59
CA LEU A 178 -12.87 -6.46 20.52
C LEU A 178 -13.14 -5.15 21.26
N ALA A 179 -13.98 -4.27 20.67
CA ALA A 179 -14.34 -2.98 21.25
C ALA A 179 -15.83 -2.89 21.63
N GLY A 180 -16.67 -3.83 21.18
CA GLY A 180 -18.11 -3.87 21.47
C GLY A 180 -18.90 -2.80 20.70
N THR A 181 -18.46 -2.44 19.51
CA THR A 181 -19.20 -1.57 18.60
C THR A 181 -20.39 -2.31 17.96
N LYS A 182 -21.25 -1.57 17.27
CA LYS A 182 -22.48 -2.10 16.67
C LYS A 182 -22.51 -1.85 15.16
N PHE A 183 -21.44 -2.27 14.46
CA PHE A 183 -21.44 -2.19 13.01
C PHE A 183 -22.29 -3.31 12.40
N ARG A 184 -23.18 -2.95 11.47
CA ARG A 184 -23.81 -3.87 10.53
C ARG A 184 -23.09 -3.73 9.17
N ILE A 185 -22.49 -4.79 8.68
CA ILE A 185 -21.64 -4.74 7.48
C ILE A 185 -22.46 -5.18 6.26
N VAL A 186 -22.51 -4.35 5.23
CA VAL A 186 -23.14 -4.66 3.94
C VAL A 186 -22.03 -4.80 2.91
N SER A 187 -21.87 -6.04 2.41
CA SER A 187 -20.84 -6.38 1.43
C SER A 187 -21.42 -6.55 0.03
N GLY A 188 -20.52 -6.49 -0.99
CA GLY A 188 -20.89 -6.72 -2.40
C GLY A 188 -20.69 -5.50 -3.30
N TYR A 189 -20.21 -4.38 -2.74
CA TYR A 189 -19.79 -3.24 -3.54
C TYR A 189 -18.52 -3.57 -4.34
N ARG A 190 -18.34 -2.99 -5.53
CA ARG A 190 -17.17 -3.23 -6.38
C ARG A 190 -15.92 -2.51 -5.87
N GLY A 191 -16.10 -1.45 -5.07
CA GLY A 191 -15.00 -0.66 -4.52
C GLY A 191 -15.46 0.59 -3.80
N GLY A 192 -14.49 1.44 -3.42
CA GLY A 192 -14.74 2.65 -2.64
C GLY A 192 -15.74 3.61 -3.27
N PRO A 193 -15.65 3.97 -4.57
CA PRO A 193 -16.59 4.89 -5.20
C PRO A 193 -18.06 4.44 -5.12
N ASP A 194 -18.32 3.13 -5.26
CA ASP A 194 -19.70 2.60 -5.15
C ASP A 194 -20.23 2.77 -3.72
N VAL A 195 -19.41 2.49 -2.70
CA VAL A 195 -19.80 2.69 -1.29
C VAL A 195 -20.00 4.17 -0.99
N ASP A 196 -19.13 5.06 -1.51
CA ASP A 196 -19.26 6.50 -1.32
C ASP A 196 -20.62 7.01 -1.83
N LEU A 197 -21.02 6.56 -3.02
CA LEU A 197 -22.33 6.88 -3.59
C LEU A 197 -23.48 6.33 -2.73
N ALA A 198 -23.34 5.13 -2.20
CA ALA A 198 -24.32 4.51 -1.29
C ALA A 198 -24.45 5.31 0.03
N VAL A 199 -23.33 5.87 0.55
CA VAL A 199 -23.35 6.78 1.70
C VAL A 199 -24.09 8.08 1.40
N GLU A 200 -23.82 8.69 0.23
CA GLU A 200 -24.51 9.90 -0.21
C GLU A 200 -26.02 9.68 -0.36
N ARG A 201 -26.44 8.48 -0.82
CA ARG A 201 -27.85 8.08 -0.95
C ARG A 201 -28.49 7.62 0.36
N GLY A 202 -27.71 7.45 1.42
CA GLY A 202 -28.20 6.97 2.71
C GLY A 202 -28.44 5.46 2.81
N GLU A 203 -27.94 4.66 1.86
CA GLU A 203 -28.07 3.20 1.85
C GLU A 203 -27.15 2.53 2.88
N VAL A 204 -25.97 3.11 3.12
CA VAL A 204 -25.03 2.77 4.18
C VAL A 204 -24.53 4.03 4.84
N ASP A 205 -23.89 3.92 6.00
CA ASP A 205 -23.52 5.07 6.83
C ASP A 205 -22.07 5.50 6.65
N GLY A 206 -21.19 4.58 6.26
CA GLY A 206 -19.77 4.90 6.11
C GLY A 206 -18.93 3.68 5.73
N ARG A 207 -17.62 3.88 5.69
CA ARG A 207 -16.62 2.82 5.44
C ARG A 207 -15.22 3.21 5.91
N MET A 208 -14.33 2.23 5.96
CA MET A 208 -12.90 2.50 6.02
C MET A 208 -12.40 3.10 4.70
N ALA A 209 -11.53 4.09 4.78
CA ALA A 209 -10.89 4.75 3.65
C ALA A 209 -9.51 5.27 4.03
N SER A 210 -8.68 5.69 3.06
CA SER A 210 -7.50 6.48 3.39
C SER A 210 -7.91 7.92 3.72
N TRP A 211 -7.22 8.53 4.69
CA TRP A 211 -7.39 9.95 5.01
C TRP A 211 -7.07 10.82 3.80
N THR A 212 -6.03 10.48 3.05
CA THR A 212 -5.65 11.17 1.82
C THR A 212 -6.81 11.25 0.82
N LEU A 213 -7.56 10.15 0.61
CA LEU A 213 -8.74 10.17 -0.26
C LEU A 213 -9.81 11.15 0.26
N ILE A 214 -10.09 11.12 1.55
CA ILE A 214 -11.12 11.98 2.15
C ILE A 214 -10.73 13.45 2.02
N LYS A 215 -9.51 13.83 2.35
CA LYS A 215 -9.06 15.23 2.29
C LYS A 215 -8.90 15.77 0.87
N THR A 216 -8.68 14.91 -0.13
CA THR A 216 -8.46 15.34 -1.52
C THR A 216 -9.71 15.23 -2.39
N GLN A 217 -10.37 14.07 -2.40
CA GLN A 217 -11.51 13.81 -3.28
C GLN A 217 -12.87 14.07 -2.62
N ARG A 218 -12.93 14.08 -1.28
CA ARG A 218 -14.15 14.30 -0.48
C ARG A 218 -14.01 15.49 0.47
N ALA A 219 -13.13 16.44 0.17
CA ALA A 219 -12.91 17.64 0.99
C ALA A 219 -14.21 18.39 1.30
N GLN A 220 -15.19 18.36 0.38
CA GLN A 220 -16.50 18.95 0.59
C GLN A 220 -17.23 18.29 1.77
N TRP A 221 -17.14 16.96 1.93
CA TRP A 221 -17.78 16.26 3.04
C TRP A 221 -17.28 16.74 4.41
N LEU A 222 -15.99 17.12 4.49
CA LEU A 222 -15.41 17.68 5.71
C LEU A 222 -15.89 19.12 5.94
N ARG A 223 -15.90 19.95 4.90
CA ARG A 223 -16.35 21.35 4.98
C ARG A 223 -17.82 21.45 5.38
N ASP A 224 -18.67 20.61 4.81
CA ASP A 224 -20.12 20.61 5.04
C ASP A 224 -20.50 19.82 6.29
N ARG A 225 -19.51 19.25 6.98
CA ARG A 225 -19.71 18.34 8.12
C ARG A 225 -20.67 17.18 7.77
N PHE A 226 -20.62 16.73 6.50
CA PHE A 226 -21.42 15.61 6.04
C PHE A 226 -20.98 14.30 6.68
N VAL A 227 -19.70 14.16 7.02
CA VAL A 227 -19.13 13.01 7.72
C VAL A 227 -18.35 13.41 8.97
N VAL A 228 -18.23 12.47 9.90
CA VAL A 228 -17.32 12.50 11.05
C VAL A 228 -16.27 11.39 10.90
N ILE A 229 -15.11 11.57 11.53
CA ILE A 229 -14.02 10.60 11.58
C ILE A 229 -13.85 10.13 13.03
N PRO A 230 -14.54 9.05 13.45
CA PRO A 230 -14.54 8.62 14.86
C PRO A 230 -13.26 7.94 15.30
N PHE A 231 -12.48 7.35 14.39
CA PHE A 231 -11.17 6.76 14.66
C PHE A 231 -10.30 6.69 13.42
N GLN A 232 -8.98 6.54 13.63
CA GLN A 232 -8.00 6.30 12.60
C GLN A 232 -7.32 4.93 12.78
N ALA A 233 -6.95 4.30 11.66
CA ALA A 233 -6.18 3.06 11.60
C ALA A 233 -4.74 3.37 11.17
N GLY A 234 -3.78 2.73 11.84
CA GLY A 234 -2.36 2.94 11.60
C GLY A 234 -1.56 2.56 12.84
N ILE A 235 -0.24 2.65 12.74
CA ILE A 235 0.69 2.39 13.86
C ILE A 235 0.84 3.67 14.70
N THR A 236 0.81 4.83 14.05
CA THR A 236 0.94 6.15 14.69
C THR A 236 -0.17 7.08 14.20
N SER A 237 -0.51 8.09 15.01
CA SER A 237 -1.51 9.10 14.63
C SER A 237 -1.00 9.95 13.47
N HIS A 238 -1.90 10.22 12.51
CA HIS A 238 -1.62 11.16 11.43
C HIS A 238 -1.57 12.60 11.95
N PRO A 239 -0.65 13.47 11.45
CA PRO A 239 -0.53 14.86 11.90
C PRO A 239 -1.82 15.68 11.81
N ASP A 240 -2.66 15.44 10.80
CA ASP A 240 -3.96 16.12 10.63
C ASP A 240 -5.04 15.61 11.60
N LEU A 241 -4.83 14.45 12.26
CA LEU A 241 -5.83 13.70 13.02
C LEU A 241 -5.40 13.48 14.48
N LYS A 242 -4.70 14.46 15.08
CA LYS A 242 -4.11 14.33 16.44
C LYS A 242 -5.14 14.00 17.52
N ASP A 243 -6.36 14.50 17.36
CA ASP A 243 -7.46 14.32 18.32
C ASP A 243 -8.34 13.11 17.99
N VAL A 244 -8.07 12.40 16.91
CA VAL A 244 -8.80 11.21 16.50
C VAL A 244 -8.10 9.96 17.06
N PRO A 245 -8.75 9.13 17.88
CA PRO A 245 -8.10 7.97 18.50
C PRO A 245 -7.65 6.93 17.47
N LEU A 246 -6.54 6.26 17.77
CA LEU A 246 -6.11 5.08 17.03
C LEU A 246 -7.04 3.90 17.32
N VAL A 247 -7.38 3.11 16.30
CA VAL A 247 -8.28 1.96 16.42
C VAL A 247 -7.85 0.96 17.48
N GLY A 248 -6.54 0.75 17.66
CA GLY A 248 -6.01 -0.14 18.70
C GLY A 248 -6.35 0.30 20.13
N SER A 249 -6.48 1.62 20.38
CA SER A 249 -6.86 2.13 21.70
C SER A 249 -8.33 1.87 22.08
N LEU A 250 -9.16 1.51 21.11
CA LEU A 250 -10.57 1.18 21.34
C LEU A 250 -10.78 -0.23 21.88
N ALA A 251 -9.76 -1.11 21.77
CA ALA A 251 -9.84 -2.48 22.27
C ALA A 251 -10.02 -2.52 23.79
N ARG A 252 -10.87 -3.45 24.26
CA ARG A 252 -11.16 -3.64 25.70
C ARG A 252 -10.11 -4.45 26.44
N THR A 253 -9.25 -5.19 25.70
CA THR A 253 -8.24 -6.09 26.25
C THR A 253 -6.89 -5.89 25.57
N GLU A 254 -5.83 -6.33 26.25
CA GLU A 254 -4.47 -6.32 25.69
C GLU A 254 -4.36 -7.22 24.45
N GLU A 255 -5.02 -8.38 24.46
CA GLU A 255 -5.08 -9.26 23.29
C GLU A 255 -5.73 -8.55 22.09
N GLY A 256 -6.84 -7.83 22.33
CA GLY A 256 -7.50 -7.03 21.30
C GLY A 256 -6.59 -5.94 20.73
N ARG A 257 -5.79 -5.26 21.57
CA ARG A 257 -4.79 -4.28 21.09
C ARG A 257 -3.77 -4.93 20.18
N ARG A 258 -3.20 -6.08 20.56
CA ARG A 258 -2.23 -6.83 19.75
C ARG A 258 -2.81 -7.29 18.40
N ILE A 259 -4.10 -7.67 18.38
CA ILE A 259 -4.79 -8.02 17.13
C ILE A 259 -4.88 -6.79 16.20
N PHE A 260 -5.23 -5.62 16.71
CA PHE A 260 -5.24 -4.39 15.91
C PHE A 260 -3.83 -3.97 15.47
N GLU A 261 -2.81 -4.13 16.30
CA GLU A 261 -1.41 -3.90 15.93
C GLU A 261 -0.97 -4.80 14.77
N PHE A 262 -1.28 -6.10 14.84
CA PHE A 262 -1.04 -7.01 13.73
C PHE A 262 -1.80 -6.58 12.47
N GLN A 263 -3.10 -6.30 12.59
CA GLN A 263 -3.94 -5.90 11.44
C GLN A 263 -3.47 -4.60 10.78
N ASN A 264 -2.85 -3.69 11.54
CA ASN A 264 -2.32 -2.44 11.04
C ASN A 264 -0.79 -2.48 10.78
N SER A 265 -0.15 -3.64 10.92
CA SER A 265 1.30 -3.78 10.68
C SER A 265 1.70 -3.47 9.24
N ASP A 266 0.77 -3.59 8.31
CA ASP A 266 0.92 -3.29 6.90
C ASP A 266 0.75 -1.79 6.55
N ALA A 267 0.44 -0.94 7.52
CA ALA A 267 0.31 0.50 7.27
C ALA A 267 1.60 1.11 6.67
N GLY A 268 2.77 0.55 7.02
CA GLY A 268 4.06 0.91 6.42
C GLY A 268 4.24 0.44 4.96
N ILE A 269 3.47 -0.55 4.51
CA ILE A 269 3.44 -0.99 3.11
C ILE A 269 2.77 0.10 2.25
N GLY A 270 1.65 0.64 2.72
CA GLY A 270 0.97 1.77 2.09
C GLY A 270 0.72 1.58 0.59
N TRP A 271 1.11 2.58 -0.19
CA TRP A 271 1.01 2.54 -1.66
C TRP A 271 2.35 2.13 -2.28
N SER A 272 2.67 0.84 -2.13
CA SER A 272 3.95 0.29 -2.56
C SER A 272 3.96 -0.10 -4.02
N VAL A 273 5.05 0.27 -4.69
CA VAL A 273 5.39 -0.21 -6.01
C VAL A 273 6.20 -1.49 -5.88
N VAL A 274 5.79 -2.51 -6.61
CA VAL A 274 6.42 -3.84 -6.63
C VAL A 274 6.68 -4.31 -8.05
N ALA A 275 7.69 -5.16 -8.24
CA ALA A 275 7.89 -5.92 -9.46
C ALA A 275 7.58 -7.41 -9.20
N PRO A 276 7.23 -8.20 -10.26
CA PRO A 276 6.85 -9.60 -10.12
C PRO A 276 7.99 -10.46 -9.53
N PRO A 277 7.69 -11.70 -9.12
CA PRO A 277 8.72 -12.68 -8.80
C PRO A 277 9.70 -12.88 -9.95
N ASN A 278 10.94 -13.30 -9.62
CA ASN A 278 11.98 -13.71 -10.59
C ASN A 278 12.49 -12.61 -11.55
N VAL A 279 12.12 -11.35 -11.34
CA VAL A 279 12.79 -10.24 -12.06
C VAL A 279 14.27 -10.26 -11.72
N PRO A 280 15.18 -10.17 -12.71
CA PRO A 280 16.63 -10.15 -12.46
C PRO A 280 17.01 -9.08 -11.43
N ALA A 281 17.86 -9.45 -10.46
CA ALA A 281 18.26 -8.56 -9.36
C ALA A 281 18.83 -7.22 -9.85
N GLN A 282 19.53 -7.23 -10.98
CA GLN A 282 20.04 -6.01 -11.60
C GLN A 282 18.90 -5.05 -12.00
N ARG A 283 17.82 -5.56 -12.59
CA ARG A 283 16.66 -4.75 -12.98
C ARG A 283 15.84 -4.28 -11.80
N THR A 284 15.69 -5.13 -10.78
CA THR A 284 15.11 -4.69 -9.49
C THR A 284 15.91 -3.52 -8.91
N ALA A 285 17.23 -3.58 -8.95
CA ALA A 285 18.08 -2.48 -8.47
C ALA A 285 17.94 -1.21 -9.33
N VAL A 286 17.75 -1.32 -10.65
CA VAL A 286 17.45 -0.17 -11.53
C VAL A 286 16.13 0.47 -11.12
N LEU A 287 15.07 -0.31 -10.95
CA LEU A 287 13.75 0.18 -10.57
C LEU A 287 13.77 0.84 -9.19
N ARG A 288 14.49 0.28 -8.21
CA ARG A 288 14.67 0.89 -6.87
C ARG A 288 15.37 2.24 -6.95
N ARG A 289 16.48 2.33 -7.69
CA ARG A 289 17.18 3.62 -7.89
C ARG A 289 16.29 4.66 -8.58
N ALA A 290 15.54 4.24 -9.61
CA ALA A 290 14.60 5.12 -10.30
C ALA A 290 13.48 5.61 -9.38
N PHE A 291 12.96 4.73 -8.53
CA PHE A 291 11.95 5.08 -7.52
C PHE A 291 12.51 6.07 -6.49
N ASP A 292 13.70 5.82 -5.93
CA ASP A 292 14.34 6.71 -4.96
C ASP A 292 14.60 8.10 -5.56
N ALA A 293 15.07 8.14 -6.83
CA ALA A 293 15.29 9.38 -7.56
C ALA A 293 13.97 10.14 -7.81
N MET A 294 12.92 9.45 -8.24
CA MET A 294 11.58 10.03 -8.39
C MET A 294 11.05 10.58 -7.06
N ALA A 295 11.17 9.83 -5.96
CA ALA A 295 10.69 10.24 -4.65
C ALA A 295 11.42 11.47 -4.10
N ALA A 296 12.65 11.71 -4.55
CA ALA A 296 13.45 12.90 -4.22
C ALA A 296 13.22 14.08 -5.20
N ASP A 297 12.59 13.85 -6.35
CA ASP A 297 12.39 14.84 -7.40
C ASP A 297 11.43 15.97 -6.95
N PRO A 298 11.88 17.25 -6.95
CA PRO A 298 11.02 18.38 -6.59
C PRO A 298 9.76 18.50 -7.45
N GLU A 299 9.80 18.14 -8.74
CA GLU A 299 8.65 18.21 -9.64
C GLU A 299 7.58 17.18 -9.22
N PHE A 300 8.01 15.94 -8.91
CA PHE A 300 7.12 14.91 -8.38
C PHE A 300 6.46 15.34 -7.07
N ARG A 301 7.24 15.89 -6.14
CA ARG A 301 6.74 16.36 -4.84
C ARG A 301 5.76 17.53 -4.99
N ALA A 302 6.09 18.50 -5.83
CA ALA A 302 5.21 19.65 -6.10
C ALA A 302 3.88 19.22 -6.73
N GLU A 303 3.88 18.22 -7.63
CA GLU A 303 2.66 17.68 -8.20
C GLU A 303 1.86 16.87 -7.18
N ALA A 304 2.50 16.10 -6.32
CA ALA A 304 1.87 15.41 -5.21
C ALA A 304 1.17 16.40 -4.26
N ASP A 305 1.89 17.45 -3.82
CA ASP A 305 1.35 18.51 -2.95
C ASP A 305 0.16 19.21 -3.60
N LYS A 306 0.23 19.55 -4.89
CA LYS A 306 -0.88 20.15 -5.66
C LYS A 306 -2.10 19.25 -5.68
N ARG A 307 -1.91 17.91 -5.68
CA ARG A 307 -2.99 16.93 -5.62
C ARG A 307 -3.41 16.58 -4.19
N GLY A 308 -2.74 17.14 -3.16
CA GLY A 308 -2.97 16.85 -1.75
C GLY A 308 -2.56 15.42 -1.35
N LEU A 309 -1.61 14.81 -2.08
CA LEU A 309 -1.11 13.47 -1.79
C LEU A 309 0.10 13.55 -0.85
N ASP A 310 0.01 12.85 0.28
CA ASP A 310 1.13 12.75 1.21
C ASP A 310 2.22 11.88 0.61
N ILE A 311 3.46 12.33 0.62
CA ILE A 311 4.62 11.57 0.15
C ILE A 311 5.59 11.35 1.32
N THR A 312 5.55 10.15 1.88
CA THR A 312 6.42 9.66 2.96
C THR A 312 7.10 8.36 2.52
N PRO A 313 8.08 8.44 1.60
CA PRO A 313 8.62 7.28 0.94
C PRO A 313 9.45 6.42 1.89
N ALA A 314 9.38 5.08 1.69
CA ALA A 314 10.30 4.13 2.28
C ALA A 314 10.86 3.19 1.20
N LYS A 315 12.05 2.63 1.48
CA LYS A 315 12.78 1.76 0.55
C LYS A 315 12.21 0.35 0.50
N GLY A 316 12.42 -0.34 -0.61
CA GLY A 316 11.96 -1.70 -0.82
C GLY A 316 12.43 -2.68 0.26
N GLU A 317 13.66 -2.53 0.74
CA GLU A 317 14.23 -3.38 1.80
C GLU A 317 13.50 -3.24 3.15
N GLU A 318 12.92 -2.08 3.41
CA GLU A 318 12.08 -1.88 4.60
C GLU A 318 10.75 -2.61 4.47
N LEU A 319 10.15 -2.54 3.27
CA LEU A 319 8.92 -3.26 2.96
C LEU A 319 9.11 -4.78 3.04
N GLU A 320 10.22 -5.29 2.53
CA GLU A 320 10.58 -6.72 2.66
C GLU A 320 10.65 -7.15 4.13
N ARG A 321 11.21 -6.31 5.01
CA ARG A 321 11.24 -6.59 6.45
C ARG A 321 9.84 -6.63 7.08
N ILE A 322 8.94 -5.71 6.68
CA ILE A 322 7.55 -5.70 7.15
C ILE A 322 6.83 -6.97 6.68
N VAL A 323 6.91 -7.30 5.39
CA VAL A 323 6.30 -8.48 4.79
C VAL A 323 6.77 -9.77 5.47
N ASN A 324 8.09 -9.93 5.62
CA ASN A 324 8.66 -11.11 6.28
C ASN A 324 8.15 -11.24 7.72
N ARG A 325 8.18 -10.16 8.51
CA ARG A 325 7.67 -10.15 9.89
C ARG A 325 6.20 -10.54 9.95
N THR A 326 5.37 -10.03 9.05
CA THR A 326 3.94 -10.33 8.99
C THR A 326 3.70 -11.80 8.69
N ILE A 327 4.41 -12.36 7.71
CA ILE A 327 4.27 -13.77 7.32
C ILE A 327 4.83 -14.70 8.41
N ASP A 328 5.89 -14.29 9.13
CA ASP A 328 6.50 -15.05 10.21
C ASP A 328 5.70 -14.99 11.53
N THR A 329 4.60 -14.23 11.59
CA THR A 329 3.74 -14.20 12.80
C THR A 329 3.29 -15.61 13.18
N PRO A 330 3.54 -16.08 14.42
CA PRO A 330 3.17 -17.42 14.86
C PRO A 330 1.69 -17.71 14.70
N ALA A 331 1.32 -18.94 14.36
CA ALA A 331 -0.07 -19.33 14.15
C ALA A 331 -0.92 -19.11 15.42
N GLU A 332 -0.34 -19.38 16.58
CA GLU A 332 -0.98 -19.24 17.89
C GLU A 332 -1.42 -17.79 18.17
N ALA A 333 -0.63 -16.83 17.71
CA ALA A 333 -0.95 -15.40 17.86
C ALA A 333 -2.18 -14.96 17.02
N LEU A 334 -2.60 -15.78 16.06
CA LEU A 334 -3.69 -15.46 15.12
C LEU A 334 -4.98 -16.25 15.41
N VAL A 335 -4.99 -17.13 16.39
CA VAL A 335 -6.15 -18.00 16.71
C VAL A 335 -7.41 -17.17 16.95
N THR A 336 -7.33 -16.19 17.84
CA THR A 336 -8.49 -15.33 18.15
C THR A 336 -8.91 -14.48 16.95
N LEU A 337 -7.95 -13.93 16.20
CA LEU A 337 -8.22 -13.17 14.99
C LEU A 337 -8.95 -14.03 13.94
N LYS A 338 -8.44 -15.22 13.65
CA LYS A 338 -9.07 -16.16 12.71
C LYS A 338 -10.49 -16.53 13.14
N ARG A 339 -10.69 -16.84 14.43
CA ARG A 339 -12.02 -17.15 14.98
C ARG A 339 -13.01 -16.00 14.81
N ILE A 340 -12.59 -14.75 15.07
CA ILE A 340 -13.45 -13.56 14.91
C ILE A 340 -13.85 -13.37 13.44
N LEU A 341 -12.89 -13.60 12.52
CA LEU A 341 -13.12 -13.44 11.07
C LEU A 341 -13.79 -14.64 10.41
N GLY A 342 -14.09 -15.73 11.16
CA GLY A 342 -14.65 -16.96 10.62
C GLY A 342 -13.72 -17.69 9.65
N ILE A 343 -12.39 -17.56 9.85
CA ILE A 343 -11.35 -18.20 9.04
C ILE A 343 -10.94 -19.51 9.73
N GLN A 344 -10.94 -20.62 8.98
CA GLN A 344 -10.49 -21.94 9.45
C GLN A 344 -8.96 -22.06 9.49
#